data_d28524c6c157d480af12666ca7c7badd
#
_entry.id   d28524c6c157d480af12666ca7c7badd
#
_cell.length_a   1.000
_cell.length_b   1.000
_cell.length_c   1.000
_cell.angle_alpha   90.00
_cell.angle_beta   90.00
_cell.angle_gamma   90.00
#
_symmetry.space_group_name_H-M   'P 1'
#
loop_
_entity.id
_entity.type
_entity.pdbx_description
1 polymer ?
#
loop_
_entity_poly.entity_id
_entity_poly.type
_entity_poly.pdbx_seq_one_letter_code
_entity_poly.pdbx_strand_id
1 'polypeptide(L)'
;MQIVEEIIYNFENNKSLYIGENITIADHMIQSAMLAEKAKCDDDLICSCLLHDYGHFVIDDPDKLVENNKDGEHEVIGYKFLKKYFSNKVVNPIKYHVLAKRYLARDKRYYNKLSKASKISLKPVSYTHLRAHETEADL
;
A
#
# COMPACT_ATOMS: atom_id res chain seq x y z
N MET A 1 10.67 19.47 9.41
CA MET A 1 11.11 18.71 8.23
C MET A 1 10.00 18.72 7.19
N GLN A 2 10.35 19.05 5.96
CA GLN A 2 9.35 19.04 4.91
C GLN A 2 9.01 17.62 4.50
N ILE A 3 7.84 17.43 3.91
CA ILE A 3 7.31 16.08 3.65
C ILE A 3 8.26 15.25 2.77
N VAL A 4 8.83 15.85 1.74
CA VAL A 4 9.72 15.09 0.85
C VAL A 4 10.96 14.61 1.61
N GLU A 5 11.52 15.46 2.45
CA GLU A 5 12.67 15.09 3.27
C GLU A 5 12.32 13.98 4.26
N GLU A 6 11.14 14.07 4.87
CA GLU A 6 10.66 13.06 5.79
C GLU A 6 10.48 11.70 5.08
N ILE A 7 9.91 11.72 3.89
CA ILE A 7 9.74 10.51 3.10
C ILE A 7 11.09 9.88 2.77
N ILE A 8 12.03 10.69 2.28
CA ILE A 8 13.37 10.19 1.96
C ILE A 8 14.03 9.61 3.19
N TYR A 9 13.93 10.31 4.31
CA TYR A 9 14.49 9.83 5.57
C TYR A 9 13.93 8.46 5.94
N ASN A 10 12.62 8.28 5.81
CA ASN A 10 12.00 7.00 6.15
C ASN A 10 12.42 5.89 5.20
N PHE A 11 12.55 6.18 3.91
CA PHE A 11 13.04 5.18 2.97
C PHE A 11 14.48 4.75 3.28
N GLU A 12 15.31 5.68 3.73
CA GLU A 12 16.70 5.38 4.02
C GLU A 12 16.90 4.68 5.36
N ASN A 13 16.02 4.95 6.32
CA ASN A 13 16.25 4.52 7.69
C ASN A 13 15.31 3.43 8.20
N ASN A 14 14.13 3.27 7.60
CA ASN A 14 13.21 2.20 8.01
C ASN A 14 13.63 0.91 7.35
N LYS A 15 14.03 -0.08 8.16
CA LYS A 15 14.51 -1.37 7.69
C LYS A 15 13.49 -2.48 7.91
N SER A 16 12.23 -2.13 8.17
CA SER A 16 11.19 -3.12 8.38
C SER A 16 11.06 -4.03 7.17
N LEU A 17 10.94 -5.32 7.42
CA LEU A 17 10.80 -6.30 6.36
C LEU A 17 9.36 -6.38 5.89
N TYR A 18 9.21 -6.64 4.61
CA TYR A 18 7.92 -6.94 4.04
C TYR A 18 7.50 -8.33 4.55
N ILE A 19 6.28 -8.45 5.06
CA ILE A 19 5.83 -9.64 5.79
C ILE A 19 6.12 -10.92 5.02
N GLY A 20 6.88 -11.82 5.64
CA GLY A 20 7.19 -13.12 5.04
C GLY A 20 8.17 -13.10 3.89
N GLU A 21 8.73 -11.95 3.59
CA GLU A 21 9.68 -11.78 2.49
C GLU A 21 11.03 -11.36 3.02
N ASN A 22 12.05 -11.55 2.19
CA ASN A 22 13.42 -11.19 2.56
C ASN A 22 13.84 -9.86 1.94
N ILE A 23 12.90 -8.92 1.85
CA ILE A 23 13.16 -7.56 1.38
C ILE A 23 12.50 -6.58 2.34
N THR A 24 12.99 -5.34 2.34
CA THR A 24 12.36 -4.31 3.16
C THR A 24 11.12 -3.76 2.48
N ILE A 25 10.26 -3.14 3.28
CA ILE A 25 9.08 -2.45 2.74
C ILE A 25 9.54 -1.32 1.80
N ALA A 26 10.61 -0.61 2.14
CA ALA A 26 11.16 0.42 1.27
C ALA A 26 11.56 -0.15 -0.09
N ASP A 27 12.28 -1.26 -0.11
CA ASP A 27 12.68 -1.89 -1.37
C ASP A 27 11.47 -2.34 -2.19
N HIS A 28 10.48 -2.90 -1.54
CA HIS A 28 9.25 -3.30 -2.20
C HIS A 28 8.57 -2.11 -2.89
N MET A 29 8.47 -0.99 -2.20
CA MET A 29 7.87 0.22 -2.76
C MET A 29 8.69 0.78 -3.93
N ILE A 30 10.00 0.80 -3.79
CA ILE A 30 10.89 1.26 -4.86
C ILE A 30 10.72 0.36 -6.09
N GLN A 31 10.70 -0.94 -5.91
CA GLN A 31 10.49 -1.88 -7.01
C GLN A 31 9.16 -1.63 -7.71
N SER A 32 8.11 -1.36 -6.95
CA SER A 32 6.79 -1.05 -7.52
C SER A 32 6.86 0.21 -8.40
N ALA A 33 7.54 1.24 -7.92
CA ALA A 33 7.71 2.48 -8.70
C ALA A 33 8.53 2.23 -9.96
N MET A 34 9.57 1.42 -9.87
CA MET A 34 10.41 1.08 -11.02
C MET A 34 9.60 0.35 -12.09
N LEU A 35 8.73 -0.56 -11.69
CA LEU A 35 7.86 -1.26 -12.63
C LEU A 35 6.88 -0.31 -13.31
N ALA A 36 6.31 0.64 -12.55
CA ALA A 36 5.42 1.64 -13.12
C ALA A 36 6.16 2.54 -14.12
N GLU A 37 7.39 2.92 -13.79
CA GLU A 37 8.21 3.72 -14.69
C GLU A 37 8.53 2.95 -15.97
N LYS A 38 8.89 1.69 -15.84
CA LYS A 38 9.18 0.84 -16.99
C LYS A 38 7.94 0.66 -17.88
N ALA A 39 6.75 0.61 -17.28
CA ALA A 39 5.49 0.51 -18.02
C ALA A 39 5.04 1.86 -18.60
N LYS A 40 5.83 2.91 -18.43
CA LYS A 40 5.56 4.26 -18.94
C LYS A 40 4.28 4.86 -18.38
N CYS A 41 3.99 4.57 -17.12
CA CYS A 41 2.88 5.20 -16.41
C CYS A 41 3.19 6.68 -16.18
N ASP A 42 2.15 7.47 -15.92
CA ASP A 42 2.37 8.89 -15.64
C ASP A 42 3.00 9.08 -14.26
N ASP A 43 3.48 10.30 -14.00
CA ASP A 43 4.19 10.61 -12.76
C ASP A 43 3.32 10.40 -11.53
N ASP A 44 2.04 10.70 -11.61
CA ASP A 44 1.14 10.51 -10.47
C ASP A 44 1.04 9.05 -10.08
N LEU A 45 0.94 8.16 -11.06
CA LEU A 45 0.85 6.73 -10.77
C LEU A 45 2.18 6.16 -10.30
N ILE A 46 3.29 6.62 -10.86
CA ILE A 46 4.62 6.23 -10.37
C ILE A 46 4.76 6.63 -8.90
N CYS A 47 4.35 7.84 -8.56
CA CYS A 47 4.38 8.32 -7.18
C CYS A 47 3.47 7.50 -6.28
N SER A 48 2.27 7.14 -6.76
CA SER A 48 1.37 6.25 -6.02
C SER A 48 2.03 4.90 -5.72
N CYS A 49 2.68 4.32 -6.71
CA CYS A 49 3.37 3.04 -6.53
C CYS A 49 4.50 3.15 -5.51
N LEU A 50 5.25 4.26 -5.58
CA LEU A 50 6.34 4.49 -4.63
C LEU A 50 5.84 4.59 -3.20
N LEU A 51 4.65 5.12 -2.99
CA LEU A 51 4.13 5.41 -1.66
C LEU A 51 3.00 4.47 -1.21
N HIS A 52 2.69 3.44 -2.02
CA HIS A 52 1.47 2.66 -1.76
C HIS A 52 1.43 1.96 -0.41
N ASP A 53 2.58 1.57 0.12
CA ASP A 53 2.68 0.92 1.43
C ASP A 53 3.27 1.84 2.50
N TYR A 54 3.30 3.14 2.23
CA TYR A 54 3.88 4.11 3.17
C TYR A 54 3.19 4.10 4.53
N GLY A 55 1.94 3.63 4.56
CA GLY A 55 1.21 3.50 5.82
C GLY A 55 1.93 2.64 6.85
N HIS A 56 2.72 1.67 6.41
CA HIS A 56 3.53 0.86 7.33
C HIS A 56 4.55 1.71 8.09
N PHE A 57 5.11 2.73 7.44
CA PHE A 57 6.06 3.63 8.10
C PHE A 57 5.34 4.52 9.12
N VAL A 58 4.11 4.90 8.85
CA VAL A 58 3.30 5.68 9.78
C VAL A 58 2.92 4.82 11.00
N ILE A 59 2.57 3.58 10.78
CA ILE A 59 2.24 2.62 11.84
C ILE A 59 3.43 2.39 12.76
N ASP A 60 4.64 2.34 12.19
CA ASP A 60 5.85 2.11 12.96
C ASP A 60 6.24 3.29 13.84
N ASP A 61 5.64 4.47 13.63
CA ASP A 61 5.92 5.65 14.43
C ASP A 61 5.20 5.53 15.78
N PRO A 62 5.96 5.45 16.91
CA PRO A 62 5.34 5.27 18.23
C PRO A 62 4.31 6.33 18.56
N ASP A 63 4.49 7.54 18.09
CA ASP A 63 3.56 8.64 18.38
C ASP A 63 2.24 8.48 17.63
N LYS A 64 2.20 7.65 16.62
CA LYS A 64 1.04 7.49 15.75
C LYS A 64 0.37 6.12 15.90
N LEU A 65 0.95 5.23 16.70
CA LEU A 65 0.45 3.87 16.84
C LEU A 65 -0.88 3.74 17.57
N VAL A 66 -1.14 4.67 18.45
CA VAL A 66 -2.18 4.52 19.47
C VAL A 66 -3.56 4.24 18.90
N GLU A 67 -3.85 4.76 17.75
CA GLU A 67 -5.22 4.76 17.28
C GLU A 67 -5.54 3.76 16.20
N ASN A 68 -4.53 3.24 15.51
CA ASN A 68 -4.79 2.70 14.19
C ASN A 68 -4.25 1.34 13.90
N ASN A 69 -3.50 0.78 14.80
CA ASN A 69 -2.78 -0.45 14.51
C ASN A 69 -3.63 -1.70 14.57
N LYS A 70 -4.86 -1.58 15.00
CA LYS A 70 -5.70 -2.75 15.23
C LYS A 70 -5.85 -3.63 14.01
N ASP A 71 -6.08 -3.00 12.90
CA ASP A 71 -6.50 -3.73 11.71
C ASP A 71 -5.39 -3.88 10.69
N GLY A 72 -4.24 -3.25 10.95
CA GLY A 72 -3.17 -3.23 9.98
C GLY A 72 -3.61 -2.63 8.65
N GLU A 73 -4.55 -1.72 8.66
CA GLU A 73 -5.06 -1.08 7.46
C GLU A 73 -4.11 0.00 6.97
N HIS A 74 -2.94 -0.43 6.54
CA HIS A 74 -1.89 0.49 6.10
C HIS A 74 -2.33 1.36 4.93
N GLU A 75 -3.21 0.85 4.07
CA GLU A 75 -3.68 1.62 2.92
C GLU A 75 -4.50 2.84 3.34
N VAL A 76 -5.32 2.71 4.38
CA VAL A 76 -6.12 3.81 4.90
C VAL A 76 -5.24 4.80 5.67
N ILE A 77 -4.33 4.27 6.47
CA ILE A 77 -3.42 5.08 7.26
C ILE A 77 -2.51 5.89 6.34
N GLY A 78 -1.95 5.25 5.33
CA GLY A 78 -1.12 5.93 4.34
C GLY A 78 -1.90 7.01 3.59
N TYR A 79 -3.11 6.69 3.16
CA TYR A 79 -3.97 7.65 2.49
C TYR A 79 -4.21 8.88 3.37
N LYS A 80 -4.62 8.67 4.62
CA LYS A 80 -4.94 9.77 5.53
C LYS A 80 -3.74 10.66 5.80
N PHE A 81 -2.57 10.07 5.90
CA PHE A 81 -1.35 10.83 6.14
C PHE A 81 -0.95 11.63 4.89
N LEU A 82 -0.92 10.96 3.74
CA LEU A 82 -0.39 11.55 2.51
C LEU A 82 -1.34 12.52 1.83
N LYS A 83 -2.64 12.41 2.06
CA LYS A 83 -3.61 13.31 1.41
C LYS A 83 -3.41 14.77 1.76
N LYS A 84 -2.70 15.03 2.85
CA LYS A 84 -2.39 16.41 3.27
C LYS A 84 -1.36 17.06 2.34
N TYR A 85 -0.62 16.25 1.58
CA TYR A 85 0.53 16.71 0.82
C TYR A 85 0.46 16.42 -0.68
N PHE A 86 -0.36 15.47 -1.08
CA PHE A 86 -0.44 15.00 -2.46
C PHE A 86 -1.88 15.03 -2.98
N SER A 87 -2.00 15.15 -4.30
CA SER A 87 -3.31 15.21 -4.95
C SER A 87 -4.03 13.86 -4.90
N ASN A 88 -5.33 13.88 -5.19
CA ASN A 88 -6.13 12.67 -5.25
C ASN A 88 -5.61 11.66 -6.27
N LYS A 89 -4.99 12.13 -7.35
CA LYS A 89 -4.40 11.23 -8.36
C LYS A 89 -3.31 10.36 -7.79
N VAL A 90 -2.61 10.85 -6.77
CA VAL A 90 -1.57 10.09 -6.08
C VAL A 90 -2.16 9.23 -4.98
N VAL A 91 -3.03 9.80 -4.13
CA VAL A 91 -3.44 9.11 -2.90
C VAL A 91 -4.61 8.16 -3.07
N ASN A 92 -5.47 8.35 -4.07
CA ASN A 92 -6.59 7.44 -4.27
C ASN A 92 -6.14 6.03 -4.64
N PRO A 93 -5.17 5.82 -5.55
CA PRO A 93 -4.66 4.48 -5.78
C PRO A 93 -4.09 3.83 -4.53
N ILE A 94 -3.46 4.64 -3.66
CA ILE A 94 -2.92 4.13 -2.39
C ILE A 94 -4.06 3.62 -1.51
N LYS A 95 -5.11 4.40 -1.38
CA LYS A 95 -6.27 4.04 -0.55
C LYS A 95 -6.90 2.72 -1.01
N TYR A 96 -6.97 2.49 -2.29
CA TYR A 96 -7.71 1.37 -2.85
C TYR A 96 -6.86 0.18 -3.28
N HIS A 97 -5.53 0.23 -3.08
CA HIS A 97 -4.68 -0.82 -3.64
C HIS A 97 -4.93 -2.20 -3.01
N VAL A 98 -5.23 -2.26 -1.73
CA VAL A 98 -5.53 -3.53 -1.07
C VAL A 98 -6.88 -4.07 -1.54
N LEU A 99 -7.86 -3.20 -1.68
CA LEU A 99 -9.16 -3.59 -2.19
C LEU A 99 -9.06 -4.11 -3.62
N ALA A 100 -8.29 -3.42 -4.45
CA ALA A 100 -8.06 -3.87 -5.83
C ALA A 100 -7.39 -5.24 -5.86
N LYS A 101 -6.40 -5.44 -5.00
CA LYS A 101 -5.71 -6.73 -4.90
C LYS A 101 -6.68 -7.85 -4.50
N ARG A 102 -7.56 -7.58 -3.55
CA ARG A 102 -8.57 -8.55 -3.13
C ARG A 102 -9.51 -8.90 -4.27
N TYR A 103 -9.95 -7.90 -4.99
CA TYR A 103 -10.81 -8.11 -6.15
C TYR A 103 -10.13 -8.99 -7.19
N LEU A 104 -8.90 -8.66 -7.55
CA LEU A 104 -8.14 -9.40 -8.55
C LEU A 104 -7.81 -10.82 -8.06
N ALA A 105 -7.64 -11.01 -6.77
CA ALA A 105 -7.27 -12.29 -6.18
C ALA A 105 -8.39 -13.33 -6.25
N ARG A 106 -9.57 -12.96 -6.70
CA ARG A 106 -10.63 -13.93 -7.01
C ARG A 106 -10.25 -14.81 -8.19
N ASP A 107 -9.42 -14.29 -9.06
CA ASP A 107 -8.86 -15.09 -10.16
C ASP A 107 -7.68 -15.88 -9.61
N LYS A 108 -7.76 -17.22 -9.70
CA LYS A 108 -6.72 -18.08 -9.17
C LYS A 108 -5.35 -17.83 -9.81
N ARG A 109 -5.33 -17.47 -11.08
CA ARG A 109 -4.06 -17.19 -11.75
C ARG A 109 -3.39 -15.97 -11.17
N TYR A 110 -4.17 -14.94 -10.88
CA TYR A 110 -3.65 -13.75 -10.22
C TYR A 110 -3.20 -14.07 -8.79
N TYR A 111 -4.05 -14.75 -8.03
CA TYR A 111 -3.73 -15.11 -6.64
C TYR A 111 -2.43 -15.92 -6.55
N ASN A 112 -2.27 -16.88 -7.43
CA ASN A 112 -1.10 -17.76 -7.41
C ASN A 112 0.20 -17.02 -7.74
N LYS A 113 0.11 -15.88 -8.41
CA LYS A 113 1.28 -15.06 -8.74
C LYS A 113 1.65 -14.08 -7.63
N LEU A 114 0.78 -13.91 -6.64
CA LEU A 114 1.08 -13.00 -5.54
C LEU A 114 2.22 -13.53 -4.70
N SER A 115 2.98 -12.59 -4.12
CA SER A 115 4.00 -12.94 -3.15
C SER A 115 3.36 -13.53 -1.90
N LYS A 116 4.16 -14.22 -1.11
CA LYS A 116 3.72 -14.75 0.17
C LYS A 116 3.18 -13.65 1.08
N ALA A 117 3.86 -12.51 1.10
CA ALA A 117 3.44 -11.36 1.90
C ALA A 117 2.07 -10.86 1.48
N SER A 118 1.84 -10.74 0.17
CA SER A 118 0.55 -10.29 -0.35
C SER A 118 -0.57 -11.26 0.00
N LYS A 119 -0.31 -12.56 -0.08
CA LYS A 119 -1.30 -13.57 0.30
C LYS A 119 -1.65 -13.48 1.78
N ILE A 120 -0.65 -13.28 2.62
CA ILE A 120 -0.87 -13.13 4.06
C ILE A 120 -1.73 -11.89 4.34
N SER A 121 -1.45 -10.79 3.67
CA SER A 121 -2.18 -9.53 3.90
C SER A 121 -3.65 -9.61 3.49
N LEU A 122 -4.01 -10.55 2.62
CA LEU A 122 -5.40 -10.72 2.18
C LEU A 122 -6.24 -11.55 3.16
N LYS A 123 -5.60 -12.38 3.98
CA LYS A 123 -6.31 -13.31 4.85
C LYS A 123 -7.25 -12.68 5.87
N PRO A 124 -6.89 -11.55 6.50
CA PRO A 124 -7.76 -10.98 7.53
C PRO A 124 -9.11 -10.53 7.02
N VAL A 125 -9.26 -10.33 5.70
CA VAL A 125 -10.49 -9.83 5.12
C VAL A 125 -11.27 -10.98 4.51
N SER A 126 -12.51 -11.12 4.94
CA SER A 126 -13.34 -12.21 4.48
C SER A 126 -13.74 -12.02 3.02
N TYR A 127 -14.01 -13.16 2.38
CA TYR A 127 -14.55 -13.16 1.04
C TYR A 127 -15.87 -12.38 0.96
N THR A 128 -16.67 -12.47 2.01
CA THR A 128 -17.93 -11.75 2.11
C THR A 128 -17.72 -10.23 2.04
N HIS A 129 -16.69 -9.75 2.73
CA HIS A 129 -16.35 -8.33 2.71
C HIS A 129 -16.01 -7.86 1.28
N LEU A 130 -15.22 -8.64 0.59
CA LEU A 130 -14.86 -8.33 -0.79
C LEU A 130 -16.08 -8.28 -1.71
N ARG A 131 -17.01 -9.21 -1.53
CA ARG A 131 -18.22 -9.24 -2.35
C ARG A 131 -19.09 -8.01 -2.13
N ALA A 132 -19.18 -7.54 -0.90
CA ALA A 132 -19.93 -6.33 -0.59
C ALA A 132 -19.32 -5.13 -1.33
N HIS A 133 -18.01 -5.03 -1.34
CA HIS A 133 -17.34 -3.96 -2.07
C HIS A 133 -17.53 -4.08 -3.57
N GLU A 134 -17.55 -5.27 -4.10
CA GLU A 134 -17.82 -5.47 -5.52
C GLU A 134 -19.17 -4.90 -5.91
N THR A 135 -20.18 -5.19 -5.10
CA THR A 135 -21.52 -4.71 -5.38
C THR A 135 -21.55 -3.18 -5.43
N GLU A 136 -20.84 -2.55 -4.52
CA GLU A 136 -20.73 -1.10 -4.50
C GLU A 136 -19.95 -0.57 -5.70
N ALA A 137 -18.91 -1.26 -6.09
CA ALA A 137 -18.07 -0.83 -7.20
C ALA A 137 -18.80 -0.90 -8.54
N ASP A 138 -19.75 -1.80 -8.66
CA ASP A 138 -20.55 -1.94 -9.88
C ASP A 138 -21.55 -0.81 -10.05
N LEU A 139 -21.76 -0.05 -9.02
CA LEU A 139 -22.63 1.11 -9.09
C LEU A 139 -21.88 2.34 -9.58
#